data_3e5b3c1a421de1514a510fdf5bc4ed80
#
_entry.id   3e5b3c1a421de1514a510fdf5bc4ed80
#
_cell.length_a   1.000
_cell.length_b   1.000
_cell.length_c   1.000
_cell.angle_alpha   90.00
_cell.angle_beta   90.00
_cell.angle_gamma   90.00
#
_symmetry.space_group_name_H-M   'P 1'
#
loop_
_entity.id
_entity.type
_entity.pdbx_description
1 polymer ?
#
loop_
_entity_poly.entity_id
_entity_poly.type
_entity_poly.pdbx_seq_one_letter_code
_entity_poly.pdbx_strand_id
1 'polypeptide(L)'
;MGSLAAIISEAKQARSTSLPAKDIISEIYKGYIEEDSWKQKKSFAPSGLFYGSGACSRRWVLSFQGNHYESKASPLDFARMKGGTKSHERIEDAIQKSGVARAIELELHNEDPPIHAYADAVIEYDGITYVGEIKTTTHENFEYRRNTNKIADYHLGQILICMRLAKIDKGIIIYESTKTNELHGIIVEMTKEHSEYVDNVLQWCRDVWELYETETLPERSFRKGTKVCSKCPVEKACDDRPVGVGKMRKLPVI
;
A
#
# COMPACT_ATOMS: atom_id res chain seq x y z
N MET A 1 8.43 38.34 33.07
CA MET A 1 7.97 38.12 31.67
C MET A 1 8.77 39.06 30.79
N GLY A 2 9.66 38.52 29.95
CA GLY A 2 10.44 39.31 29.00
C GLY A 2 9.51 39.95 27.97
N SER A 3 9.74 41.25 27.65
CA SER A 3 8.93 41.95 26.64
C SER A 3 9.16 41.32 25.25
N LEU A 4 8.15 41.35 24.41
CA LEU A 4 8.23 40.88 23.02
C LEU A 4 9.43 41.53 22.26
N ALA A 5 9.78 42.79 22.62
CA ALA A 5 10.93 43.48 22.10
C ALA A 5 12.27 42.84 22.51
N ALA A 6 12.39 42.31 23.74
CA ALA A 6 13.58 41.60 24.19
C ALA A 6 13.75 40.26 23.42
N ILE A 7 12.67 39.51 23.23
CA ILE A 7 12.67 38.28 22.44
C ILE A 7 13.06 38.54 20.98
N ILE A 8 12.55 39.59 20.38
CA ILE A 8 12.91 40.00 19.01
C ILE A 8 14.37 40.48 18.92
N SER A 9 14.89 41.17 19.98
CA SER A 9 16.29 41.59 20.04
C SER A 9 17.24 40.39 20.17
N GLU A 10 16.93 39.43 21.04
CA GLU A 10 17.69 38.19 21.19
C GLU A 10 17.67 37.36 19.91
N ALA A 11 16.50 37.25 19.23
CA ALA A 11 16.39 36.58 17.93
C ALA A 11 17.18 37.31 16.81
N LYS A 12 17.36 38.61 16.89
CA LYS A 12 18.22 39.36 15.95
C LYS A 12 19.70 39.21 16.21
N GLN A 13 20.12 39.06 17.48
CA GLN A 13 21.51 38.79 17.86
C GLN A 13 21.93 37.34 17.56
N ALA A 14 21.00 36.36 17.64
CA ALA A 14 21.21 34.98 17.28
C ALA A 14 21.40 34.72 15.77
N ARG A 15 21.34 35.73 14.91
CA ARG A 15 21.54 35.60 13.47
C ARG A 15 22.94 35.20 13.01
N SER A 16 23.93 35.11 13.92
CA SER A 16 25.29 34.64 13.56
C SER A 16 25.55 33.15 13.78
N THR A 17 24.61 32.43 14.41
CA THR A 17 24.72 30.98 14.68
C THR A 17 23.47 30.19 14.29
N SER A 18 22.80 30.59 13.18
CA SER A 18 21.65 29.86 12.70
C SER A 18 22.10 28.49 12.22
N LEU A 19 21.73 27.43 12.94
CA LEU A 19 21.67 26.08 12.36
C LEU A 19 20.94 26.17 11.02
N PRO A 20 21.45 25.55 9.95
CA PRO A 20 20.78 25.61 8.66
C PRO A 20 19.34 25.13 8.82
N ALA A 21 18.38 25.84 8.24
CA ALA A 21 16.97 25.42 8.25
C ALA A 21 16.78 23.96 7.84
N LYS A 22 17.72 23.44 7.02
CA LYS A 22 17.79 22.05 6.61
C LYS A 22 17.88 21.08 7.79
N ASP A 23 18.61 21.41 8.86
CA ASP A 23 18.78 20.52 10.02
C ASP A 23 17.48 20.48 10.84
N ILE A 24 16.80 21.62 11.00
CA ILE A 24 15.49 21.70 11.66
C ILE A 24 14.47 20.86 10.90
N ILE A 25 14.41 20.99 9.58
CA ILE A 25 13.50 20.20 8.74
C ILE A 25 13.83 18.69 8.83
N SER A 26 15.11 18.33 8.88
CA SER A 26 15.51 16.93 9.06
C SER A 26 15.00 16.35 10.39
N GLU A 27 15.09 17.12 11.50
CA GLU A 27 14.54 16.71 12.79
C GLU A 27 13.00 16.58 12.74
N ILE A 28 12.31 17.51 12.08
CA ILE A 28 10.84 17.44 11.90
C ILE A 28 10.46 16.14 11.14
N TYR A 29 11.19 15.77 10.09
CA TYR A 29 10.92 14.54 9.36
C TYR A 29 11.10 13.28 10.22
N LYS A 30 12.05 13.25 11.16
CA LYS A 30 12.19 12.14 12.10
C LYS A 30 10.93 11.91 12.94
N GLY A 31 10.19 12.98 13.25
CA GLY A 31 8.91 12.89 13.98
C GLY A 31 7.79 12.17 13.22
N TYR A 32 7.95 11.89 11.92
CA TYR A 32 7.01 11.04 11.19
C TYR A 32 7.29 9.55 11.34
N ILE A 33 8.50 9.17 11.77
CA ILE A 33 8.87 7.77 11.95
C ILE A 33 8.08 7.23 13.14
N GLU A 34 7.30 6.18 12.90
CA GLU A 34 6.61 5.45 13.96
C GLU A 34 7.53 4.37 14.51
N GLU A 35 7.40 4.08 15.80
CA GLU A 35 8.10 2.95 16.41
C GLU A 35 7.68 1.65 15.70
N ASP A 36 8.66 0.78 15.46
CA ASP A 36 8.45 -0.49 14.77
C ASP A 36 7.52 -1.40 15.59
N SER A 37 6.24 -1.39 15.25
CA SER A 37 5.22 -2.27 15.83
C SER A 37 5.14 -3.60 15.07
N TRP A 38 6.28 -4.13 14.62
CA TRP A 38 6.32 -5.35 13.83
C TRP A 38 5.49 -6.48 14.44
N LYS A 39 4.64 -7.07 13.61
CA LYS A 39 3.89 -8.28 13.92
C LYS A 39 4.12 -9.32 12.82
N GLN A 40 4.23 -10.59 13.23
CA GLN A 40 4.27 -11.69 12.27
C GLN A 40 3.03 -11.64 11.35
N LYS A 41 3.27 -11.73 10.04
CA LYS A 41 2.16 -11.83 9.09
C LYS A 41 1.48 -13.19 9.19
N LYS A 42 0.15 -13.18 9.13
CA LYS A 42 -0.69 -14.38 9.17
C LYS A 42 -1.54 -14.54 7.90
N SER A 43 -1.53 -13.55 7.03
CA SER A 43 -2.32 -13.51 5.79
C SER A 43 -1.63 -12.67 4.73
N PHE A 44 -2.04 -12.86 3.49
CA PHE A 44 -1.70 -11.95 2.41
C PHE A 44 -2.54 -10.68 2.51
N ALA A 45 -1.94 -9.54 2.16
CA ALA A 45 -2.65 -8.27 1.99
C ALA A 45 -2.61 -7.87 0.52
N PRO A 46 -3.74 -7.65 -0.15
CA PRO A 46 -3.78 -7.29 -1.57
C PRO A 46 -2.93 -6.08 -1.92
N SER A 47 -2.93 -5.04 -1.09
CA SER A 47 -2.06 -3.86 -1.25
C SER A 47 -0.57 -4.19 -1.25
N GLY A 48 -0.17 -5.29 -0.58
CA GLY A 48 1.21 -5.74 -0.50
C GLY A 48 1.61 -6.76 -1.57
N LEU A 49 0.66 -7.39 -2.27
CA LEU A 49 0.94 -8.43 -3.26
C LEU A 49 1.56 -7.87 -4.54
N PHE A 50 1.00 -6.80 -5.06
CA PHE A 50 1.33 -6.30 -6.41
C PHE A 50 2.38 -5.20 -6.40
N TYR A 51 2.84 -4.74 -5.23
CA TYR A 51 3.79 -3.64 -5.13
C TYR A 51 5.19 -4.10 -4.68
N GLY A 52 6.21 -3.66 -5.40
CA GLY A 52 7.62 -3.88 -5.02
C GLY A 52 7.97 -5.36 -4.88
N SER A 53 8.40 -5.78 -3.69
CA SER A 53 8.74 -7.18 -3.40
C SER A 53 7.54 -8.10 -3.16
N GLY A 54 6.31 -7.60 -3.30
CA GLY A 54 5.08 -8.37 -3.11
C GLY A 54 4.96 -9.60 -4.01
N ALA A 55 5.48 -9.51 -5.23
CA ALA A 55 5.51 -10.64 -6.16
C ALA A 55 6.57 -11.71 -5.85
N CYS A 56 7.30 -11.59 -4.72
CA CYS A 56 8.31 -12.55 -4.31
C CYS A 56 7.75 -13.56 -3.30
N SER A 57 7.59 -14.81 -3.71
CA SER A 57 7.14 -15.92 -2.86
C SER A 57 8.00 -16.08 -1.60
N ARG A 58 9.34 -16.02 -1.76
CA ARG A 58 10.29 -16.11 -0.65
C ARG A 58 10.08 -15.02 0.42
N ARG A 59 9.73 -13.78 0.01
CA ARG A 59 9.37 -12.71 0.95
C ARG A 59 8.20 -13.10 1.84
N TRP A 60 7.15 -13.68 1.27
CA TRP A 60 5.95 -14.06 2.00
C TRP A 60 6.23 -15.22 2.97
N VAL A 61 6.91 -16.29 2.52
CA VAL A 61 7.29 -17.40 3.39
C VAL A 61 8.10 -16.90 4.59
N LEU A 62 9.11 -16.04 4.37
CA LEU A 62 9.90 -15.47 5.46
C LEU A 62 9.07 -14.57 6.40
N SER A 63 8.11 -13.83 5.87
CA SER A 63 7.21 -12.98 6.67
C SER A 63 6.26 -13.82 7.53
N PHE A 64 5.75 -14.93 7.00
CA PHE A 64 4.89 -15.88 7.72
C PHE A 64 5.67 -16.65 8.80
N GLN A 65 6.93 -16.97 8.55
CA GLN A 65 7.83 -17.60 9.52
C GLN A 65 8.24 -16.66 10.68
N GLY A 66 7.75 -15.43 10.70
CA GLY A 66 8.04 -14.50 11.77
C GLY A 66 9.42 -13.83 11.70
N ASN A 67 10.08 -13.86 10.55
CA ASN A 67 11.34 -13.14 10.40
C ASN A 67 11.15 -11.63 10.52
N HIS A 68 12.11 -10.96 11.11
CA HIS A 68 12.06 -9.53 11.37
C HIS A 68 11.77 -8.74 10.10
N TYR A 69 10.78 -7.84 10.22
CA TYR A 69 10.28 -7.01 9.14
C TYR A 69 10.79 -5.58 9.34
N GLU A 70 11.83 -5.22 8.61
CA GLU A 70 12.44 -3.91 8.71
C GLU A 70 11.83 -2.94 7.69
N SER A 71 11.23 -1.86 8.16
CA SER A 71 10.77 -0.80 7.26
C SER A 71 11.96 -0.15 6.56
N LYS A 72 11.91 -0.11 5.22
CA LYS A 72 12.89 0.58 4.38
C LYS A 72 12.41 1.96 3.94
N ALA A 73 11.32 2.44 4.52
CA ALA A 73 10.76 3.75 4.25
C ALA A 73 11.64 4.86 4.86
N SER A 74 11.89 5.91 4.09
CA SER A 74 12.52 7.12 4.60
C SER A 74 11.54 7.94 5.44
N PRO A 75 12.01 8.89 6.28
CA PRO A 75 11.13 9.80 7.00
C PRO A 75 10.16 10.55 6.08
N LEU A 76 10.60 10.91 4.87
CA LEU A 76 9.75 11.54 3.85
C LEU A 76 8.67 10.56 3.31
N ASP A 77 9.01 9.27 3.19
CA ASP A 77 8.01 8.27 2.77
C ASP A 77 6.94 8.09 3.86
N PHE A 78 7.30 8.12 5.15
CA PHE A 78 6.34 8.14 6.25
C PHE A 78 5.44 9.38 6.22
N ALA A 79 6.01 10.58 5.96
CA ALA A 79 5.22 11.80 5.81
C ALA A 79 4.20 11.68 4.66
N ARG A 80 4.61 11.11 3.51
CA ARG A 80 3.71 10.85 2.38
C ARG A 80 2.61 9.84 2.71
N MET A 81 2.95 8.75 3.41
CA MET A 81 1.96 7.76 3.86
C MET A 81 0.92 8.40 4.78
N LYS A 82 1.34 9.20 5.77
CA LYS A 82 0.41 9.95 6.64
C LYS A 82 -0.48 10.92 5.86
N GLY A 83 0.09 11.61 4.85
CA GLY A 83 -0.70 12.43 3.94
C GLY A 83 -1.76 11.64 3.19
N GLY A 84 -1.41 10.45 2.68
CA GLY A 84 -2.34 9.53 2.04
C GLY A 84 -3.48 9.10 2.98
N THR A 85 -3.16 8.67 4.21
CA THR A 85 -4.16 8.30 5.22
C THR A 85 -5.16 9.43 5.48
N LYS A 86 -4.69 10.67 5.64
CA LYS A 86 -5.57 11.83 5.84
C LYS A 86 -6.44 12.16 4.62
N SER A 87 -5.96 11.87 3.43
CA SER A 87 -6.77 11.97 2.22
C SER A 87 -7.87 10.91 2.18
N HIS A 88 -7.57 9.64 2.55
CA HIS A 88 -8.57 8.58 2.66
C HIS A 88 -9.67 8.98 3.64
N GLU A 89 -9.32 9.30 4.91
CA GLU A 89 -10.28 9.72 5.95
C GLU A 89 -11.22 10.84 5.44
N ARG A 90 -10.70 11.82 4.73
CA ARG A 90 -11.47 12.96 4.20
C ARG A 90 -12.41 12.55 3.07
N ILE A 91 -11.97 11.67 2.17
CA ILE A 91 -12.79 11.20 1.04
C ILE A 91 -13.86 10.24 1.54
N GLU A 92 -13.53 9.34 2.46
CA GLU A 92 -14.47 8.42 3.11
C GLU A 92 -15.58 9.18 3.85
N ASP A 93 -15.23 10.23 4.61
CA ASP A 93 -16.20 11.12 5.26
C ASP A 93 -17.11 11.80 4.23
N ALA A 94 -16.57 12.23 3.09
CA ALA A 94 -17.35 12.82 2.02
C ALA A 94 -18.29 11.80 1.35
N ILE A 95 -17.84 10.56 1.11
CA ILE A 95 -18.66 9.47 0.58
C ILE A 95 -19.80 9.16 1.57
N GLN A 96 -19.51 9.11 2.87
CA GLN A 96 -20.52 8.85 3.89
C GLN A 96 -21.56 9.99 3.95
N LYS A 97 -21.13 11.24 3.97
CA LYS A 97 -22.00 12.41 4.00
C LYS A 97 -22.86 12.60 2.75
N SER A 98 -22.39 12.14 1.60
CA SER A 98 -23.17 12.19 0.35
C SER A 98 -24.34 11.21 0.31
N GLY A 99 -24.39 10.25 1.25
CA GLY A 99 -25.44 9.24 1.35
C GLY A 99 -25.30 8.07 0.38
N VAL A 100 -24.18 7.97 -0.38
CA VAL A 100 -23.92 6.84 -1.28
C VAL A 100 -23.19 5.69 -0.60
N ALA A 101 -22.65 5.88 0.61
CA ALA A 101 -21.96 4.84 1.35
C ALA A 101 -22.91 3.74 1.85
N ARG A 102 -22.53 2.47 1.59
CA ARG A 102 -23.09 1.29 2.27
C ARG A 102 -22.19 0.84 3.41
N ALA A 103 -20.88 0.95 3.21
CA ALA A 103 -19.87 0.70 4.24
C ALA A 103 -18.63 1.55 3.96
N ILE A 104 -17.88 1.85 5.01
CA ILE A 104 -16.54 2.43 4.96
C ILE A 104 -15.60 1.44 5.62
N GLU A 105 -14.38 1.28 5.10
CA GLU A 105 -13.37 0.33 5.58
C GLU A 105 -13.95 -1.09 5.80
N LEU A 106 -14.63 -1.64 4.78
CA LEU A 106 -15.20 -2.97 4.87
C LEU A 106 -14.08 -4.01 4.98
N GLU A 107 -14.05 -4.71 6.12
CA GLU A 107 -13.11 -5.80 6.35
C GLU A 107 -13.50 -7.04 5.55
N LEU A 108 -12.52 -7.60 4.84
CA LEU A 108 -12.70 -8.74 3.94
C LEU A 108 -11.69 -9.84 4.28
N HIS A 109 -12.17 -11.07 4.36
CA HIS A 109 -11.37 -12.24 4.67
C HIS A 109 -11.54 -13.35 3.66
N ASN A 110 -10.47 -14.12 3.46
CA ASN A 110 -10.49 -15.43 2.82
C ASN A 110 -9.61 -16.38 3.63
N GLU A 111 -10.09 -17.61 3.84
CA GLU A 111 -9.36 -18.59 4.67
C GLU A 111 -8.35 -19.40 3.85
N ASP A 112 -8.69 -19.73 2.61
CA ASP A 112 -7.83 -20.49 1.69
C ASP A 112 -7.74 -19.85 0.29
N PRO A 113 -6.61 -19.22 -0.03
CA PRO A 113 -5.47 -18.87 0.83
C PRO A 113 -5.85 -17.80 1.87
N PRO A 114 -5.13 -17.69 3.01
CA PRO A 114 -5.44 -16.69 4.01
C PRO A 114 -5.17 -15.27 3.48
N ILE A 115 -6.23 -14.52 3.21
CA ILE A 115 -6.17 -13.13 2.76
C ILE A 115 -6.94 -12.27 3.74
N HIS A 116 -6.36 -11.13 4.10
CA HIS A 116 -6.99 -10.09 4.87
C HIS A 116 -6.88 -8.77 4.12
N ALA A 117 -7.99 -8.14 3.86
CA ALA A 117 -8.11 -6.91 3.09
C ALA A 117 -9.13 -5.96 3.71
N TYR A 118 -9.03 -4.70 3.34
CA TYR A 118 -10.06 -3.70 3.55
C TYR A 118 -10.42 -3.11 2.20
N ALA A 119 -11.72 -2.92 1.94
CA ALA A 119 -12.18 -2.06 0.88
C ALA A 119 -12.46 -0.69 1.49
N ASP A 120 -11.88 0.38 0.94
CA ASP A 120 -11.99 1.73 1.50
C ASP A 120 -13.46 2.17 1.61
N ALA A 121 -14.28 1.79 0.62
CA ALA A 121 -15.73 2.02 0.65
C ALA A 121 -16.51 0.91 -0.07
N VAL A 122 -17.76 0.73 0.31
CA VAL A 122 -18.79 0.11 -0.53
C VAL A 122 -19.81 1.20 -0.86
N ILE A 123 -19.97 1.50 -2.13
CA ILE A 123 -20.77 2.60 -2.64
C ILE A 123 -21.97 2.03 -3.38
N GLU A 124 -23.16 2.57 -3.11
CA GLU A 124 -24.35 2.31 -3.90
C GLU A 124 -24.80 3.59 -4.63
N TYR A 125 -24.88 3.50 -5.93
CA TYR A 125 -25.34 4.60 -6.75
C TYR A 125 -26.20 4.08 -7.90
N ASP A 126 -27.37 4.65 -8.09
CA ASP A 126 -28.34 4.29 -9.14
C ASP A 126 -28.67 2.77 -9.15
N GLY A 127 -28.83 2.19 -7.96
CA GLY A 127 -29.14 0.77 -7.78
C GLY A 127 -27.98 -0.19 -8.07
N ILE A 128 -26.78 0.33 -8.31
CA ILE A 128 -25.56 -0.47 -8.53
C ILE A 128 -24.63 -0.33 -7.33
N THR A 129 -24.08 -1.46 -6.90
CA THR A 129 -23.11 -1.50 -5.80
C THR A 129 -21.69 -1.62 -6.35
N TYR A 130 -20.77 -0.84 -5.80
CA TYR A 130 -19.35 -0.79 -6.18
C TYR A 130 -18.46 -1.00 -4.97
N VAL A 131 -17.39 -1.76 -5.13
CA VAL A 131 -16.24 -1.73 -4.23
C VAL A 131 -15.42 -0.49 -4.55
N GLY A 132 -15.20 0.40 -3.59
CA GLY A 132 -14.40 1.61 -3.74
C GLY A 132 -12.97 1.41 -3.25
N GLU A 133 -12.02 1.92 -4.01
CA GLU A 133 -10.60 1.97 -3.67
C GLU A 133 -10.08 3.39 -3.88
N ILE A 134 -9.54 4.02 -2.85
CA ILE A 134 -9.07 5.41 -2.89
C ILE A 134 -7.56 5.44 -3.07
N LYS A 135 -7.06 6.27 -3.96
CA LYS A 135 -5.62 6.41 -4.23
C LYS A 135 -5.22 7.86 -4.43
N THR A 136 -4.30 8.33 -3.61
CA THR A 136 -3.63 9.63 -3.85
C THR A 136 -2.49 9.47 -4.84
N THR A 137 -2.31 10.45 -5.70
CA THR A 137 -1.25 10.41 -6.72
C THR A 137 -0.72 11.80 -7.03
N THR A 138 0.48 11.89 -7.63
CA THR A 138 1.00 13.17 -8.11
C THR A 138 0.08 13.77 -9.17
N HIS A 139 0.11 15.09 -9.33
CA HIS A 139 -0.75 15.78 -10.29
C HIS A 139 -0.53 15.27 -11.73
N GLU A 140 0.71 15.01 -12.11
CA GLU A 140 1.05 14.51 -13.44
C GLU A 140 0.45 13.11 -13.70
N ASN A 141 0.53 12.23 -12.72
CA ASN A 141 -0.09 10.90 -12.79
C ASN A 141 -1.62 10.98 -12.75
N PHE A 142 -2.19 11.93 -12.00
CA PHE A 142 -3.62 12.18 -11.97
C PHE A 142 -4.12 12.60 -13.34
N GLU A 143 -3.49 13.60 -13.97
CA GLU A 143 -3.83 14.04 -15.34
C GLU A 143 -3.70 12.93 -16.37
N TYR A 144 -2.63 12.12 -16.28
CA TYR A 144 -2.49 10.97 -17.16
C TYR A 144 -3.66 10.01 -17.03
N ARG A 145 -4.10 9.67 -15.79
CA ARG A 145 -5.24 8.77 -15.56
C ARG A 145 -6.54 9.39 -16.03
N ARG A 146 -6.77 10.66 -15.72
CA ARG A 146 -7.95 11.40 -16.15
C ARG A 146 -8.10 11.42 -17.67
N ASN A 147 -7.00 11.60 -18.37
CA ASN A 147 -7.02 11.69 -19.84
C ASN A 147 -7.07 10.33 -20.54
N THR A 148 -6.61 9.25 -19.89
CA THR A 148 -6.47 7.93 -20.52
C THR A 148 -7.41 6.87 -19.93
N ASN A 149 -8.01 7.11 -18.77
CA ASN A 149 -8.73 6.11 -17.95
C ASN A 149 -7.92 4.85 -17.65
N LYS A 150 -6.58 4.94 -17.69
CA LYS A 150 -5.71 3.81 -17.37
C LYS A 150 -5.50 3.68 -15.86
N ILE A 151 -5.75 2.50 -15.35
CA ILE A 151 -5.46 2.10 -13.97
C ILE A 151 -4.02 1.58 -13.90
N ALA A 152 -3.34 1.77 -12.75
CA ALA A 152 -2.08 1.08 -12.51
C ALA A 152 -2.35 -0.40 -12.19
N ASP A 153 -1.57 -1.31 -12.77
CA ASP A 153 -1.77 -2.75 -12.65
C ASP A 153 -1.86 -3.21 -11.19
N TYR A 154 -1.02 -2.63 -10.32
CA TYR A 154 -1.03 -2.97 -8.89
C TYR A 154 -2.27 -2.45 -8.15
N HIS A 155 -2.91 -1.36 -8.58
CA HIS A 155 -4.20 -0.92 -8.05
C HIS A 155 -5.33 -1.80 -8.61
N LEU A 156 -5.27 -2.14 -9.90
CA LEU A 156 -6.25 -3.02 -10.52
C LEU A 156 -6.25 -4.40 -9.85
N GLY A 157 -5.08 -5.00 -9.64
CA GLY A 157 -4.96 -6.27 -8.93
C GLY A 157 -5.54 -6.22 -7.51
N GLN A 158 -5.30 -5.12 -6.78
CA GLN A 158 -5.83 -4.92 -5.42
C GLN A 158 -7.35 -4.89 -5.42
N ILE A 159 -7.98 -4.02 -6.22
CA ILE A 159 -9.43 -3.86 -6.23
C ILE A 159 -10.14 -5.13 -6.73
N LEU A 160 -9.58 -5.84 -7.71
CA LEU A 160 -10.17 -7.09 -8.21
C LEU A 160 -10.23 -8.18 -7.13
N ILE A 161 -9.23 -8.28 -6.26
CA ILE A 161 -9.29 -9.19 -5.11
C ILE A 161 -10.37 -8.72 -4.13
N CYS A 162 -10.44 -7.45 -3.80
CA CYS A 162 -11.48 -6.92 -2.91
C CYS A 162 -12.89 -7.15 -3.49
N MET A 163 -13.10 -6.94 -4.78
CA MET A 163 -14.36 -7.24 -5.48
C MET A 163 -14.72 -8.72 -5.38
N ARG A 164 -13.77 -9.64 -5.59
CA ARG A 164 -13.96 -11.08 -5.46
C ARG A 164 -14.38 -11.46 -4.03
N LEU A 165 -13.69 -10.93 -3.02
CA LEU A 165 -13.97 -11.23 -1.62
C LEU A 165 -15.31 -10.64 -1.16
N ALA A 166 -15.65 -9.46 -1.62
CA ALA A 166 -16.94 -8.80 -1.35
C ALA A 166 -18.10 -9.42 -2.14
N LYS A 167 -17.82 -10.26 -3.17
CA LYS A 167 -18.80 -10.80 -4.12
C LYS A 167 -19.58 -9.69 -4.85
N ILE A 168 -18.88 -8.63 -5.24
CA ILE A 168 -19.40 -7.48 -5.97
C ILE A 168 -18.64 -7.39 -7.29
N ASP A 169 -19.37 -7.41 -8.41
CA ASP A 169 -18.79 -7.48 -9.76
C ASP A 169 -18.38 -6.11 -10.33
N LYS A 170 -18.64 -5.03 -9.60
CA LYS A 170 -18.24 -3.68 -10.00
C LYS A 170 -17.38 -3.03 -8.93
N GLY A 171 -16.38 -2.30 -9.39
CA GLY A 171 -15.51 -1.50 -8.54
C GLY A 171 -15.34 -0.10 -9.09
N ILE A 172 -14.87 0.80 -8.25
CA ILE A 172 -14.46 2.15 -8.64
C ILE A 172 -13.14 2.48 -7.97
N ILE A 173 -12.13 2.84 -8.76
CA ILE A 173 -10.90 3.42 -8.21
C ILE A 173 -11.02 4.94 -8.27
N ILE A 174 -10.93 5.56 -7.11
CA ILE A 174 -11.02 7.02 -6.94
C ILE A 174 -9.61 7.57 -6.77
N TYR A 175 -9.09 8.20 -7.80
CA TYR A 175 -7.80 8.90 -7.74
C TYR A 175 -7.97 10.32 -7.25
N GLU A 176 -7.11 10.75 -6.35
CA GLU A 176 -6.99 12.13 -5.91
C GLU A 176 -5.65 12.73 -6.33
N SER A 177 -5.68 13.94 -6.88
CA SER A 177 -4.49 14.75 -7.10
C SER A 177 -4.00 15.35 -5.79
N THR A 178 -2.76 15.02 -5.37
CA THR A 178 -2.14 15.61 -4.17
C THR A 178 -1.91 17.12 -4.26
N LYS A 179 -2.05 17.73 -5.46
CA LYS A 179 -1.86 19.15 -5.69
C LYS A 179 -3.16 19.94 -5.66
N THR A 180 -4.24 19.39 -6.23
CA THR A 180 -5.50 20.13 -6.45
C THR A 180 -6.65 19.57 -5.63
N ASN A 181 -6.51 18.39 -5.01
CA ASN A 181 -7.55 17.61 -4.34
C ASN A 181 -8.74 17.25 -5.27
N GLU A 182 -8.58 17.38 -6.57
CA GLU A 182 -9.56 16.91 -7.54
C GLU A 182 -9.64 15.38 -7.52
N LEU A 183 -10.86 14.86 -7.71
CA LEU A 183 -11.12 13.44 -7.76
C LEU A 183 -11.43 13.00 -9.20
N HIS A 184 -10.96 11.81 -9.57
CA HIS A 184 -11.31 11.14 -10.82
C HIS A 184 -11.58 9.67 -10.54
N GLY A 185 -12.79 9.20 -10.92
CA GLY A 185 -13.22 7.82 -10.73
C GLY A 185 -13.08 7.01 -12.02
N ILE A 186 -12.53 5.79 -11.91
CA ILE A 186 -12.47 4.83 -13.01
C ILE A 186 -13.22 3.57 -12.60
N ILE A 187 -14.25 3.20 -13.36
CA ILE A 187 -15.04 2.00 -13.11
C ILE A 187 -14.25 0.75 -13.55
N VAL A 188 -14.34 -0.28 -12.72
CA VAL A 188 -13.78 -1.61 -12.97
C VAL A 188 -14.93 -2.61 -12.99
N GLU A 189 -14.96 -3.50 -13.96
CA GLU A 189 -15.91 -4.61 -14.03
C GLU A 189 -15.16 -5.94 -13.87
N MET A 190 -15.77 -6.90 -13.18
CA MET A 190 -15.25 -8.26 -13.06
C MET A 190 -15.55 -9.02 -14.35
N THR A 191 -14.74 -8.79 -15.38
CA THR A 191 -14.82 -9.54 -16.63
C THR A 191 -14.37 -10.99 -16.43
N LYS A 192 -14.56 -11.83 -17.44
CA LYS A 192 -14.06 -13.20 -17.42
C LYS A 192 -12.54 -13.23 -17.27
N GLU A 193 -11.82 -12.37 -17.97
CA GLU A 193 -10.36 -12.24 -17.92
C GLU A 193 -9.91 -11.78 -16.52
N HIS A 194 -10.59 -10.82 -15.92
CA HIS A 194 -10.34 -10.38 -14.55
C HIS A 194 -10.58 -11.51 -13.54
N SER A 195 -11.66 -12.27 -13.72
CA SER A 195 -11.98 -13.43 -12.87
C SER A 195 -10.89 -14.50 -12.94
N GLU A 196 -10.47 -14.89 -14.14
CA GLU A 196 -9.38 -15.83 -14.38
C GLU A 196 -8.05 -15.33 -13.81
N TYR A 197 -7.78 -14.02 -13.94
CA TYR A 197 -6.59 -13.40 -13.33
C TYR A 197 -6.61 -13.54 -11.81
N VAL A 198 -7.73 -13.19 -11.15
CA VAL A 198 -7.88 -13.33 -9.69
C VAL A 198 -7.71 -14.78 -9.26
N ASP A 199 -8.32 -15.74 -9.96
CA ASP A 199 -8.19 -17.18 -9.66
C ASP A 199 -6.72 -17.63 -9.71
N ASN A 200 -5.97 -17.15 -10.70
CA ASN A 200 -4.53 -17.41 -10.81
C ASN A 200 -3.72 -16.77 -9.67
N VAL A 201 -4.09 -15.56 -9.22
CA VAL A 201 -3.44 -14.91 -8.06
C VAL A 201 -3.75 -15.67 -6.77
N LEU A 202 -4.99 -16.06 -6.55
CA LEU A 202 -5.39 -16.85 -5.38
C LEU A 202 -4.67 -18.21 -5.36
N GLN A 203 -4.53 -18.86 -6.51
CA GLN A 203 -3.77 -20.11 -6.61
C GLN A 203 -2.28 -19.88 -6.32
N TRP A 204 -1.69 -18.79 -6.79
CA TRP A 204 -0.33 -18.43 -6.43
C TRP A 204 -0.16 -18.23 -4.92
N CYS A 205 -1.12 -17.60 -4.27
CA CYS A 205 -1.12 -17.43 -2.82
C CYS A 205 -1.22 -18.78 -2.09
N ARG A 206 -2.05 -19.74 -2.56
CA ARG A 206 -2.09 -21.10 -2.01
C ARG A 206 -0.75 -21.82 -2.13
N ASP A 207 -0.14 -21.78 -3.32
CA ASP A 207 1.17 -22.39 -3.55
C ASP A 207 2.25 -21.80 -2.60
N VAL A 208 2.19 -20.48 -2.33
CA VAL A 208 3.11 -19.84 -1.36
C VAL A 208 2.79 -20.24 0.08
N TRP A 209 1.50 -20.37 0.41
CA TRP A 209 1.07 -20.79 1.73
C TRP A 209 1.49 -22.23 2.03
N GLU A 210 1.33 -23.14 1.08
CA GLU A 210 1.80 -24.53 1.16
C GLU A 210 3.32 -24.60 1.41
N LEU A 211 4.10 -23.75 0.74
CA LEU A 211 5.55 -23.67 1.00
C LEU A 211 5.86 -23.23 2.44
N TYR A 212 5.05 -22.33 2.99
CA TYR A 212 5.18 -21.94 4.39
C TYR A 212 4.82 -23.10 5.34
N GLU A 213 3.71 -23.80 5.12
CA GLU A 213 3.26 -24.94 5.94
C GLU A 213 4.24 -26.12 5.89
N THR A 214 4.86 -26.35 4.74
CA THR A 214 5.89 -27.40 4.56
C THR A 214 7.30 -26.95 4.91
N GLU A 215 7.45 -25.76 5.53
CA GLU A 215 8.73 -25.14 5.88
C GLU A 215 9.72 -25.06 4.70
N THR A 216 9.21 -25.07 3.48
CA THR A 216 10.00 -25.02 2.26
C THR A 216 10.27 -23.59 1.85
N LEU A 217 11.55 -23.19 1.78
CA LEU A 217 11.94 -21.86 1.37
C LEU A 217 12.22 -21.80 -0.13
N PRO A 218 11.42 -21.09 -0.96
CA PRO A 218 11.65 -21.02 -2.40
C PRO A 218 12.86 -20.16 -2.74
N GLU A 219 13.36 -20.29 -3.98
CA GLU A 219 14.34 -19.38 -4.55
C GLU A 219 13.82 -17.93 -4.59
N ARG A 220 14.73 -16.98 -4.70
CA ARG A 220 14.38 -15.57 -4.88
C ARG A 220 13.70 -15.34 -6.24
N SER A 221 12.56 -14.66 -6.25
CA SER A 221 11.90 -14.26 -7.50
C SER A 221 12.66 -13.13 -8.22
N PHE A 222 13.49 -12.39 -7.49
CA PHE A 222 14.30 -11.28 -8.00
C PHE A 222 15.78 -11.50 -7.71
N ARG A 223 16.64 -11.00 -8.60
CA ARG A 223 18.10 -11.04 -8.40
C ARG A 223 18.49 -10.18 -7.19
N LYS A 224 19.41 -10.71 -6.34
CA LYS A 224 20.02 -9.96 -5.22
C LYS A 224 20.62 -8.64 -5.72
N GLY A 225 20.48 -7.57 -4.93
CA GLY A 225 20.99 -6.24 -5.24
C GLY A 225 20.14 -5.41 -6.19
N THR A 226 18.98 -5.94 -6.65
CA THR A 226 18.02 -5.11 -7.40
C THR A 226 17.31 -4.13 -6.46
N LYS A 227 16.79 -3.03 -7.01
CA LYS A 227 16.00 -2.04 -6.26
C LYS A 227 14.79 -2.67 -5.52
N VAL A 228 14.24 -3.77 -6.04
CA VAL A 228 13.15 -4.51 -5.39
C VAL A 228 13.66 -5.21 -4.13
N CYS A 229 14.80 -5.90 -4.20
CA CYS A 229 15.40 -6.58 -3.06
C CYS A 229 15.89 -5.59 -1.99
N SER A 230 16.58 -4.50 -2.37
CA SER A 230 17.10 -3.51 -1.41
C SER A 230 16.00 -2.76 -0.62
N LYS A 231 14.77 -2.75 -1.15
CA LYS A 231 13.58 -2.22 -0.47
C LYS A 231 12.71 -3.30 0.18
N CYS A 232 13.14 -4.57 0.12
CA CYS A 232 12.38 -5.67 0.72
C CYS A 232 12.51 -5.65 2.24
N PRO A 233 11.41 -5.68 2.98
CA PRO A 233 11.45 -5.58 4.44
C PRO A 233 12.08 -6.81 5.13
N VAL A 234 12.18 -7.94 4.45
CA VAL A 234 12.83 -9.16 4.94
C VAL A 234 14.17 -9.44 4.24
N GLU A 235 14.80 -8.40 3.65
CA GLU A 235 16.07 -8.53 2.92
C GLU A 235 17.14 -9.20 3.76
N LYS A 236 17.36 -8.73 4.99
CA LYS A 236 18.37 -9.27 5.92
C LYS A 236 18.12 -10.76 6.19
N ALA A 237 16.92 -11.12 6.62
CA ALA A 237 16.56 -12.52 6.85
C ALA A 237 16.70 -13.39 5.58
N CYS A 238 16.40 -12.83 4.42
CA CYS A 238 16.55 -13.49 3.13
C CYS A 238 18.04 -13.72 2.78
N ASP A 239 18.93 -12.79 3.13
CA ASP A 239 20.37 -12.90 2.88
C ASP A 239 21.07 -13.90 3.79
N ASP A 240 20.61 -14.02 5.03
CA ASP A 240 21.13 -14.95 6.04
C ASP A 240 20.71 -16.41 5.80
N ARG A 241 19.79 -16.67 4.87
CA ARG A 241 19.28 -18.01 4.57
C ARG A 241 19.91 -18.60 3.31
N PRO A 242 20.06 -19.94 3.24
CA PRO A 242 20.60 -20.62 2.07
C PRO A 242 19.76 -20.38 0.81
N VAL A 243 20.31 -20.71 -0.34
CA VAL A 243 19.58 -20.76 -1.59
C VAL A 243 18.35 -21.69 -1.40
N GLY A 244 17.18 -21.18 -1.76
CA GLY A 244 15.95 -21.92 -1.62
C GLY A 244 15.85 -23.07 -2.63
N VAL A 245 14.88 -23.94 -2.42
CA VAL A 245 14.63 -25.10 -3.26
C VAL A 245 13.63 -24.75 -4.35
N GLY A 246 14.07 -24.79 -5.61
CA GLY A 246 13.22 -24.63 -6.79
C GLY A 246 12.67 -23.21 -7.02
N LYS A 247 12.27 -22.94 -8.27
CA LYS A 247 11.61 -21.70 -8.67
C LYS A 247 10.11 -21.87 -8.59
N MET A 248 9.46 -20.99 -7.88
CA MET A 248 8.02 -20.82 -7.99
C MET A 248 7.64 -20.12 -9.29
N ARG A 249 6.42 -20.38 -9.77
CA ARG A 249 5.82 -19.54 -10.80
C ARG A 249 5.77 -18.07 -10.32
N LYS A 250 5.86 -17.15 -11.25
CA LYS A 250 5.72 -15.72 -10.93
C LYS A 250 4.29 -15.40 -10.54
N LEU A 251 4.14 -14.37 -9.71
CA LEU A 251 2.81 -13.78 -9.49
C LEU A 251 2.24 -13.36 -10.85
N PRO A 252 0.99 -13.70 -11.18
CA PRO A 252 0.33 -13.26 -12.40
C PRO A 252 0.33 -11.75 -12.56
N VAL A 253 0.48 -11.28 -13.78
CA VAL A 253 0.40 -9.87 -14.18
C VAL A 253 -0.80 -9.73 -15.10
N ILE A 254 -1.58 -8.67 -14.91
CA ILE A 254 -2.76 -8.35 -15.68
C ILE A 254 -2.41 -7.54 -16.94
#